data_dca7955d3776cd9ea2f2ebfb014313bc
#
_entry.id   dca7955d3776cd9ea2f2ebfb014313bc
#
_cell.length_a   1.000
_cell.length_b   1.000
_cell.length_c   1.000
_cell.angle_alpha   90.00
_cell.angle_beta   90.00
_cell.angle_gamma   90.00
#
_symmetry.space_group_name_H-M   'P 1'
#
loop_
_entity.id
_entity.type
_entity.pdbx_description
1 polymer ?
#
loop_
_entity_poly.entity_id
_entity_poly.type
_entity_poly.pdbx_seq_one_letter_code
_entity_poly.pdbx_strand_id
1 'polypeptide(L)'
;MRTGLIAQKLGMTRVFTDEGNHVAVTVLRVANCQVVAHRTMDKNGYTALQVGVGKAKVKNVSKAERGRFAVVQIEPKRKLAEFRVSEDALIPVGAEITADHFVPGQFVDVTGTTTGKGFAGGMKRWNFGGLRASHGVSISHRSHGSTGGRQDPGKTFKNKKMAGHLGTERVTTQNLRVVRTDPDRGLVMVLGAVPGAKGGWVTVRDAVKRTLPEGVPFPGAFRAPNAQAEPAGQTEPVGQSAPVPQAEPAAQAAPAETPETGSAPEENA
;
A
#
# COMPACT_ATOMS: atom_id res chain seq x y z
N MET A 1 -9.40 -4.95 18.46
CA MET A 1 -8.34 -4.84 17.42
C MET A 1 -8.80 -3.83 16.39
N ARG A 2 -8.00 -2.81 16.09
CA ARG A 2 -8.28 -1.84 15.02
C ARG A 2 -7.64 -2.28 13.68
N THR A 3 -7.97 -1.60 12.59
CA THR A 3 -7.49 -1.93 11.25
C THR A 3 -5.98 -1.69 11.09
N GLY A 4 -5.38 -2.32 10.09
CA GLY A 4 -4.04 -1.99 9.60
C GLY A 4 -4.10 -1.19 8.29
N LEU A 5 -2.94 -0.86 7.77
CA LEU A 5 -2.73 -0.14 6.51
C LEU A 5 -1.97 -0.99 5.49
N ILE A 6 -2.16 -0.65 4.22
CA ILE A 6 -1.26 -1.08 3.14
C ILE A 6 -0.39 0.12 2.76
N ALA A 7 0.92 -0.05 2.84
CA ALA A 7 1.87 0.98 2.50
C ALA A 7 2.86 0.52 1.44
N GLN A 8 3.49 1.45 0.75
CA GLN A 8 4.55 1.18 -0.21
C GLN A 8 5.91 1.53 0.40
N LYS A 9 6.84 0.59 0.39
CA LYS A 9 8.21 0.82 0.85
C LYS A 9 8.94 1.72 -0.14
N LEU A 10 9.31 2.93 0.27
CA LEU A 10 10.11 3.85 -0.57
C LEU A 10 11.59 3.54 -0.49
N GLY A 11 12.09 3.24 0.72
CA GLY A 11 13.49 2.97 0.96
C GLY A 11 13.87 3.14 2.40
N MET A 12 15.17 3.19 2.66
CA MET A 12 15.71 3.48 3.98
C MET A 12 16.49 4.78 3.96
N THR A 13 16.44 5.49 5.06
CA THR A 13 17.20 6.71 5.33
C THR A 13 17.60 6.74 6.81
N ARG A 14 18.23 7.81 7.23
CA ARG A 14 18.56 8.08 8.62
C ARG A 14 17.89 9.39 9.05
N VAL A 15 17.48 9.43 10.29
CA VAL A 15 16.94 10.63 10.94
C VAL A 15 17.78 10.89 12.17
N PHE A 16 18.10 12.15 12.43
CA PHE A 16 18.71 12.55 13.68
C PHE A 16 17.62 12.73 14.73
N THR A 17 17.89 12.26 15.93
CA THR A 17 17.09 12.56 17.11
C THR A 17 17.58 13.87 17.74
N ASP A 18 16.77 14.47 18.58
CA ASP A 18 17.14 15.69 19.33
C ASP A 18 18.38 15.49 20.22
N GLU A 19 18.64 14.25 20.60
CA GLU A 19 19.84 13.82 21.34
C GLU A 19 21.11 13.70 20.46
N GLY A 20 21.00 14.00 19.14
CA GLY A 20 22.11 13.87 18.19
C GLY A 20 22.40 12.44 17.70
N ASN A 21 21.60 11.45 18.08
CA ASN A 21 21.80 10.07 17.64
C ASN A 21 21.26 9.84 16.22
N HIS A 22 21.96 9.03 15.43
CA HIS A 22 21.50 8.56 14.13
C HIS A 22 20.56 7.38 14.30
N VAL A 23 19.36 7.50 13.76
CA VAL A 23 18.33 6.44 13.75
C VAL A 23 18.09 5.98 12.32
N ALA A 24 18.37 4.71 12.04
CA ALA A 24 18.07 4.12 10.73
C ALA A 24 16.55 3.87 10.60
N VAL A 25 15.92 4.47 9.60
CA VAL A 25 14.47 4.35 9.39
C VAL A 25 14.14 3.85 7.99
N THR A 26 13.07 3.07 7.89
CA THR A 26 12.43 2.74 6.62
C THR A 26 11.25 3.68 6.42
N VAL A 27 11.18 4.30 5.25
CA VAL A 27 10.09 5.20 4.85
C VAL A 27 9.03 4.41 4.12
N LEU A 28 7.81 4.45 4.63
CA LEU A 28 6.63 3.81 4.08
C LEU A 28 5.66 4.90 3.62
N ARG A 29 5.18 4.80 2.38
CA ARG A 29 4.18 5.71 1.83
C ARG A 29 2.80 5.07 1.93
N VAL A 30 1.90 5.73 2.61
CA VAL A 30 0.46 5.44 2.64
C VAL A 30 -0.19 6.36 1.62
N ALA A 31 -0.69 5.81 0.52
CA ALA A 31 -1.35 6.59 -0.53
C ALA A 31 -2.68 5.96 -0.87
N ASN A 32 -3.77 6.73 -0.70
CA ASN A 32 -5.14 6.34 -1.06
C ASN A 32 -5.52 4.95 -0.50
N CYS A 33 -5.25 4.75 0.79
CA CYS A 33 -5.58 3.52 1.52
C CYS A 33 -7.06 3.55 1.89
N GLN A 34 -7.92 2.98 1.04
CA GLN A 34 -9.37 3.13 1.11
C GLN A 34 -10.05 1.84 1.53
N VAL A 35 -11.07 1.94 2.38
CA VAL A 35 -11.91 0.80 2.78
C VAL A 35 -12.83 0.43 1.62
N VAL A 36 -12.71 -0.80 1.13
CA VAL A 36 -13.44 -1.30 -0.05
C VAL A 36 -14.68 -2.11 0.35
N ALA A 37 -14.59 -2.91 1.40
CA ALA A 37 -15.69 -3.75 1.84
C ALA A 37 -15.54 -4.13 3.32
N HIS A 38 -16.67 -4.44 3.94
CA HIS A 38 -16.75 -5.09 5.25
C HIS A 38 -16.93 -6.60 5.08
N ARG A 39 -16.31 -7.35 5.99
CA ARG A 39 -16.62 -8.75 6.24
C ARG A 39 -17.39 -8.82 7.56
N THR A 40 -18.52 -9.49 7.57
CA THR A 40 -19.39 -9.63 8.75
C THR A 40 -19.53 -11.10 9.13
N MET A 41 -19.84 -11.35 10.39
CA MET A 41 -20.05 -12.71 10.90
C MET A 41 -21.13 -13.46 10.10
N ASP A 42 -22.25 -12.81 9.79
CA ASP A 42 -23.40 -13.44 9.10
C ASP A 42 -23.06 -13.93 7.69
N LYS A 43 -22.30 -13.14 6.92
CA LYS A 43 -22.00 -13.45 5.51
C LYS A 43 -20.68 -14.21 5.33
N ASN A 44 -19.70 -13.95 6.16
CA ASN A 44 -18.32 -14.40 5.96
C ASN A 44 -17.77 -15.25 7.10
N GLY A 45 -18.47 -15.33 8.25
CA GLY A 45 -18.02 -16.07 9.43
C GLY A 45 -16.89 -15.39 10.21
N TYR A 46 -16.56 -14.12 9.90
CA TYR A 46 -15.59 -13.32 10.64
C TYR A 46 -15.75 -11.84 10.35
N THR A 47 -15.31 -10.99 11.29
CA THR A 47 -15.35 -9.53 11.15
C THR A 47 -14.00 -9.01 10.67
N ALA A 48 -13.98 -8.31 9.53
CA ALA A 48 -12.77 -7.72 8.95
C ALA A 48 -13.10 -6.53 8.04
N LEU A 49 -12.11 -5.67 7.83
CA LEU A 49 -12.11 -4.63 6.80
C LEU A 49 -11.25 -5.06 5.62
N GLN A 50 -11.80 -4.97 4.42
CA GLN A 50 -11.03 -5.11 3.19
C GLN A 50 -10.59 -3.72 2.75
N VAL A 51 -9.28 -3.50 2.73
CA VAL A 51 -8.64 -2.23 2.40
C VAL A 51 -7.93 -2.35 1.06
N GLY A 52 -8.00 -1.31 0.24
CA GLY A 52 -7.40 -1.27 -1.07
C GLY A 52 -6.52 -0.05 -1.30
N VAL A 53 -5.42 -0.23 -2.05
CA VAL A 53 -4.49 0.86 -2.40
C VAL A 53 -4.09 0.84 -3.87
N GLY A 54 -3.72 2.03 -4.36
CA GLY A 54 -3.24 2.26 -5.71
C GLY A 54 -4.34 2.08 -6.76
N LYS A 55 -4.27 2.84 -7.82
CA LYS A 55 -5.21 2.73 -8.95
C LYS A 55 -4.81 1.57 -9.88
N ALA A 56 -5.77 0.74 -10.24
CA ALA A 56 -5.61 -0.30 -11.27
C ALA A 56 -6.19 0.19 -12.59
N LYS A 57 -5.50 -0.13 -13.70
CA LYS A 57 -6.06 0.14 -15.04
C LYS A 57 -7.28 -0.75 -15.25
N VAL A 58 -8.43 -0.18 -15.59
CA VAL A 58 -9.72 -0.89 -15.75
C VAL A 58 -9.61 -2.08 -16.71
N LYS A 59 -8.81 -1.95 -17.78
CA LYS A 59 -8.58 -3.03 -18.74
C LYS A 59 -7.91 -4.27 -18.15
N ASN A 60 -7.17 -4.13 -17.04
CA ASN A 60 -6.43 -5.22 -16.39
C ASN A 60 -7.22 -5.83 -15.21
N VAL A 61 -8.45 -5.37 -14.97
CA VAL A 61 -9.30 -5.83 -13.88
C VAL A 61 -10.41 -6.72 -14.45
N SER A 62 -10.66 -7.87 -13.82
CA SER A 62 -11.70 -8.81 -14.24
C SER A 62 -13.09 -8.18 -14.14
N LYS A 63 -14.08 -8.69 -14.92
CA LYS A 63 -15.47 -8.21 -14.89
C LYS A 63 -16.07 -8.35 -13.48
N ALA A 64 -15.79 -9.45 -12.79
CA ALA A 64 -16.27 -9.69 -11.44
C ALA A 64 -15.73 -8.66 -10.43
N GLU A 65 -14.44 -8.36 -10.48
CA GLU A 65 -13.83 -7.33 -9.61
C GLU A 65 -14.35 -5.94 -9.95
N ARG A 66 -14.49 -5.59 -11.23
CA ARG A 66 -15.09 -4.30 -11.64
C ARG A 66 -16.48 -4.14 -11.08
N GLY A 67 -17.33 -5.20 -11.15
CA GLY A 67 -18.67 -5.19 -10.56
C GLY A 67 -18.65 -4.92 -9.05
N ARG A 68 -17.72 -5.54 -8.32
CA ARG A 68 -17.58 -5.30 -6.88
C ARG A 68 -17.22 -3.84 -6.55
N PHE A 69 -16.29 -3.25 -7.29
CA PHE A 69 -15.92 -1.83 -7.11
C PHE A 69 -17.05 -0.87 -7.52
N ALA A 70 -17.80 -1.22 -8.58
CA ALA A 70 -18.93 -0.42 -9.05
C ALA A 70 -20.05 -0.30 -8.00
N VAL A 71 -20.40 -1.40 -7.32
CA VAL A 71 -21.41 -1.40 -6.25
C VAL A 71 -21.08 -0.42 -5.14
N VAL A 72 -19.81 -0.25 -4.82
CA VAL A 72 -19.32 0.65 -3.74
C VAL A 72 -18.90 2.01 -4.26
N GLN A 73 -19.01 2.25 -5.57
CA GLN A 73 -18.61 3.49 -6.26
C GLN A 73 -17.14 3.87 -6.00
N ILE A 74 -16.25 2.88 -5.94
CA ILE A 74 -14.81 3.05 -5.71
C ILE A 74 -14.04 2.67 -6.98
N GLU A 75 -13.00 3.42 -7.31
CA GLU A 75 -12.08 3.06 -8.40
C GLU A 75 -11.38 1.71 -8.10
N PRO A 76 -11.15 0.87 -9.14
CA PRO A 76 -10.43 -0.39 -8.97
C PRO A 76 -9.06 -0.20 -8.32
N LYS A 77 -8.79 -0.97 -7.27
CA LYS A 77 -7.54 -0.91 -6.50
C LYS A 77 -6.54 -1.96 -7.00
N ARG A 78 -5.25 -1.60 -6.96
CA ARG A 78 -4.16 -2.46 -7.41
C ARG A 78 -3.82 -3.57 -6.42
N LYS A 79 -3.91 -3.27 -5.13
CA LYS A 79 -3.66 -4.21 -4.04
C LYS A 79 -4.80 -4.15 -3.05
N LEU A 80 -5.23 -5.32 -2.61
CA LEU A 80 -6.22 -5.51 -1.58
C LEU A 80 -5.61 -6.34 -0.45
N ALA A 81 -5.96 -6.02 0.78
CA ALA A 81 -5.67 -6.84 1.95
C ALA A 81 -6.84 -6.77 2.92
N GLU A 82 -7.02 -7.81 3.70
CA GLU A 82 -8.02 -7.87 4.75
C GLU A 82 -7.33 -7.78 6.12
N PHE A 83 -7.93 -7.00 7.00
CA PHE A 83 -7.52 -6.86 8.38
C PHE A 83 -8.69 -7.25 9.26
N ARG A 84 -8.47 -8.28 10.09
CA ARG A 84 -9.44 -8.63 11.13
C ARG A 84 -9.50 -7.51 12.15
N VAL A 85 -10.72 -7.09 12.49
CA VAL A 85 -10.99 -6.00 13.43
C VAL A 85 -12.07 -6.44 14.42
N SER A 86 -12.16 -5.78 15.57
CA SER A 86 -13.30 -5.91 16.44
C SER A 86 -14.51 -5.20 15.82
N GLU A 87 -15.70 -5.58 16.21
CA GLU A 87 -16.95 -5.02 15.66
C GLU A 87 -17.02 -3.50 15.85
N ASP A 88 -16.55 -3.01 17.00
CA ASP A 88 -16.49 -1.57 17.33
C ASP A 88 -15.50 -0.78 16.47
N ALA A 89 -14.59 -1.48 15.75
CA ALA A 89 -13.53 -0.86 14.94
C ALA A 89 -13.84 -0.84 13.44
N LEU A 90 -15.10 -0.97 13.06
CA LEU A 90 -15.53 -0.88 11.68
C LEU A 90 -15.51 0.58 11.20
N ILE A 91 -14.78 0.84 10.11
CA ILE A 91 -14.69 2.13 9.43
C ILE A 91 -15.60 2.09 8.22
N PRO A 92 -16.37 3.16 7.91
CA PRO A 92 -17.31 3.16 6.79
C PRO A 92 -16.62 2.83 5.46
N VAL A 93 -17.36 2.15 4.57
CA VAL A 93 -16.89 1.84 3.22
C VAL A 93 -16.71 3.12 2.43
N GLY A 94 -15.62 3.20 1.66
CA GLY A 94 -15.24 4.40 0.93
C GLY A 94 -14.32 5.35 1.70
N ALA A 95 -14.24 5.25 3.03
CA ALA A 95 -13.34 6.08 3.83
C ALA A 95 -11.87 5.81 3.49
N GLU A 96 -11.06 6.87 3.51
CA GLU A 96 -9.63 6.81 3.25
C GLU A 96 -8.86 6.90 4.57
N ILE A 97 -8.03 5.89 4.84
CA ILE A 97 -7.23 5.83 6.05
C ILE A 97 -5.94 6.62 5.83
N THR A 98 -5.61 7.53 6.75
CA THR A 98 -4.46 8.45 6.68
C THR A 98 -3.24 7.92 7.43
N ALA A 99 -2.09 8.58 7.24
CA ALA A 99 -0.85 8.23 7.94
C ALA A 99 -0.92 8.47 9.46
N ASP A 100 -1.81 9.36 9.93
CA ASP A 100 -2.05 9.64 11.35
C ASP A 100 -2.68 8.48 12.11
N HIS A 101 -3.04 7.42 11.39
CA HIS A 101 -3.48 6.17 11.99
C HIS A 101 -2.46 5.61 12.99
N PHE A 102 -1.18 5.81 12.71
CA PHE A 102 -0.09 5.43 13.61
C PHE A 102 0.52 6.66 14.29
N VAL A 103 0.76 6.55 15.57
CA VAL A 103 1.32 7.63 16.40
C VAL A 103 2.83 7.41 16.60
N PRO A 104 3.65 8.47 16.59
CA PRO A 104 5.06 8.36 16.95
C PRO A 104 5.26 7.67 18.30
N GLY A 105 6.27 6.76 18.39
CA GLY A 105 6.52 5.94 19.57
C GLY A 105 5.76 4.62 19.62
N GLN A 106 4.71 4.46 18.85
CA GLN A 106 3.93 3.22 18.76
C GLN A 106 4.74 2.07 18.15
N PHE A 107 4.47 0.85 18.60
CA PHE A 107 5.01 -0.37 17.99
C PHE A 107 4.06 -0.94 16.95
N VAL A 108 4.62 -1.37 15.83
CA VAL A 108 3.88 -1.94 14.69
C VAL A 108 4.53 -3.22 14.19
N ASP A 109 3.72 -4.10 13.63
CA ASP A 109 4.15 -5.29 12.90
C ASP A 109 4.03 -5.03 11.40
N VAL A 110 5.12 -5.22 10.67
CA VAL A 110 5.17 -5.00 9.23
C VAL A 110 5.37 -6.31 8.50
N THR A 111 4.43 -6.65 7.62
CA THR A 111 4.46 -7.87 6.81
C THR A 111 4.70 -7.51 5.35
N GLY A 112 5.67 -8.15 4.73
CA GLY A 112 5.98 -7.97 3.32
C GLY A 112 6.50 -9.25 2.68
N THR A 113 6.64 -9.23 1.36
CA THR A 113 7.27 -10.32 0.61
C THR A 113 8.74 -10.01 0.43
N THR A 114 9.60 -10.91 0.89
CA THR A 114 11.06 -10.75 0.80
C THR A 114 11.54 -10.74 -0.65
N THR A 115 12.68 -10.11 -0.89
CA THR A 115 13.32 -10.12 -2.22
C THR A 115 13.70 -11.55 -2.59
N GLY A 116 13.33 -12.00 -3.77
CA GLY A 116 13.69 -13.30 -4.31
C GLY A 116 15.19 -13.42 -4.55
N LYS A 117 15.78 -14.56 -4.21
CA LYS A 117 17.19 -14.90 -4.41
C LYS A 117 17.38 -16.12 -5.32
N GLY A 118 16.27 -16.59 -5.93
CA GLY A 118 16.25 -17.75 -6.81
C GLY A 118 16.54 -19.07 -6.08
N PHE A 119 17.04 -20.07 -6.82
CA PHE A 119 17.51 -21.32 -6.24
C PHE A 119 18.83 -21.07 -5.50
N ALA A 120 18.88 -21.45 -4.23
CA ALA A 120 20.03 -21.24 -3.38
C ALA A 120 20.52 -22.58 -2.80
N GLY A 121 21.83 -22.79 -2.83
CA GLY A 121 22.49 -23.95 -2.23
C GLY A 121 22.39 -23.91 -0.70
N GLY A 122 22.75 -25.05 -0.06
CA GLY A 122 22.67 -25.20 1.39
C GLY A 122 23.48 -24.15 2.17
N MET A 123 24.62 -23.72 1.66
CA MET A 123 25.44 -22.68 2.29
C MET A 123 24.71 -21.33 2.32
N LYS A 124 24.14 -20.89 1.20
CA LYS A 124 23.43 -19.59 1.11
C LYS A 124 22.07 -19.61 1.84
N ARG A 125 21.36 -20.75 1.75
CA ARG A 125 20.00 -20.83 2.30
C ARG A 125 19.97 -21.11 3.79
N TRP A 126 20.93 -21.94 4.26
CA TRP A 126 20.90 -22.47 5.63
C TRP A 126 22.20 -22.24 6.43
N ASN A 127 23.16 -21.52 5.85
CA ASN A 127 24.46 -21.24 6.44
C ASN A 127 25.29 -22.51 6.72
N PHE A 128 25.23 -23.49 5.82
CA PHE A 128 26.07 -24.69 5.91
C PHE A 128 27.52 -24.33 5.68
N GLY A 129 28.44 -24.95 6.42
CA GLY A 129 29.87 -24.70 6.31
C GLY A 129 30.50 -25.17 4.99
N GLY A 130 29.88 -26.16 4.32
CA GLY A 130 30.48 -26.82 3.17
C GLY A 130 31.54 -27.84 3.57
N LEU A 131 32.37 -28.27 2.59
CA LEU A 131 33.50 -29.16 2.79
C LEU A 131 34.82 -28.38 2.77
N ARG A 132 35.89 -29.06 3.16
CA ARG A 132 37.25 -28.46 3.19
C ARG A 132 37.69 -27.94 1.82
N ALA A 133 38.47 -26.87 1.82
CA ALA A 133 39.02 -26.30 0.59
C ALA A 133 40.24 -27.11 0.03
N SER A 134 40.88 -27.93 0.88
CA SER A 134 42.02 -28.77 0.59
C SER A 134 41.83 -30.17 1.17
N HIS A 135 42.88 -30.92 1.38
CA HIS A 135 42.86 -32.30 1.88
C HIS A 135 42.09 -33.28 0.97
N GLY A 136 42.35 -33.22 -0.33
CA GLY A 136 41.82 -34.14 -1.33
C GLY A 136 40.36 -33.88 -1.74
N VAL A 137 39.72 -32.83 -1.24
CA VAL A 137 38.39 -32.47 -1.68
C VAL A 137 38.44 -31.87 -3.09
N SER A 138 37.77 -32.54 -4.04
CA SER A 138 37.56 -32.06 -5.39
C SER A 138 36.15 -31.49 -5.53
N ILE A 139 35.86 -30.66 -6.46
CA ILE A 139 34.60 -30.01 -6.87
C ILE A 139 33.44 -29.86 -5.85
N SER A 140 33.42 -30.64 -4.76
CA SER A 140 32.32 -30.73 -3.79
C SER A 140 32.38 -29.70 -2.64
N HIS A 141 33.18 -28.65 -2.75
CA HIS A 141 33.43 -27.67 -1.67
C HIS A 141 32.16 -27.02 -1.10
N ARG A 142 31.13 -26.86 -1.90
CA ARG A 142 29.87 -26.21 -1.49
C ARG A 142 28.73 -27.20 -1.23
N SER A 143 29.04 -28.47 -1.15
CA SER A 143 28.08 -29.52 -0.85
C SER A 143 27.54 -29.39 0.58
N HIS A 144 26.30 -29.86 0.82
CA HIS A 144 25.68 -29.82 2.14
C HIS A 144 26.03 -31.02 3.04
N GLY A 145 26.81 -31.96 2.55
CA GLY A 145 27.22 -33.17 3.27
C GLY A 145 26.14 -34.26 3.24
N SER A 146 26.16 -35.15 4.23
CA SER A 146 25.23 -36.28 4.30
C SER A 146 23.79 -35.84 4.46
N THR A 147 22.87 -36.54 3.83
CA THR A 147 21.43 -36.35 3.89
C THR A 147 20.71 -37.31 4.84
N GLY A 148 21.38 -38.36 5.29
CA GLY A 148 20.78 -39.36 6.17
C GLY A 148 21.75 -40.42 6.66
N GLY A 149 21.24 -41.41 7.39
CA GLY A 149 21.94 -42.62 7.77
C GLY A 149 21.90 -43.68 6.66
N ARG A 150 22.15 -44.93 7.05
CA ARG A 150 22.11 -46.11 6.17
C ARG A 150 20.70 -46.73 6.09
N GLN A 151 20.62 -48.07 6.25
CA GLN A 151 19.37 -48.83 6.30
C GLN A 151 18.46 -48.39 7.44
N ASP A 152 19.00 -47.93 8.56
CA ASP A 152 18.30 -47.26 9.65
C ASP A 152 18.62 -45.78 9.69
N PRO A 153 17.65 -44.88 9.53
CA PRO A 153 16.19 -45.08 9.40
C PRO A 153 15.72 -45.35 7.96
N GLY A 154 16.62 -45.61 6.99
CA GLY A 154 16.26 -45.92 5.57
C GLY A 154 15.60 -44.76 4.80
N LYS A 155 15.52 -43.59 5.38
CA LYS A 155 14.87 -42.40 4.82
C LYS A 155 15.55 -41.11 5.28
N THR A 156 15.42 -40.07 4.50
CA THR A 156 15.74 -38.71 4.94
C THR A 156 14.63 -38.19 5.86
N PHE A 157 15.01 -37.68 7.03
CA PHE A 157 14.03 -37.09 7.97
C PHE A 157 13.30 -35.92 7.36
N LYS A 158 12.04 -35.73 7.75
CA LYS A 158 11.24 -34.55 7.40
C LYS A 158 11.97 -33.29 7.90
N ASN A 159 11.80 -32.18 7.17
CA ASN A 159 12.44 -30.90 7.48
C ASN A 159 13.98 -30.87 7.39
N LYS A 160 14.62 -31.88 6.80
CA LYS A 160 16.06 -31.83 6.48
C LYS A 160 16.33 -30.60 5.59
N LYS A 161 17.23 -29.74 6.05
CA LYS A 161 17.62 -28.51 5.34
C LYS A 161 18.36 -28.88 4.05
N MET A 162 17.84 -28.43 2.92
CA MET A 162 18.40 -28.69 1.59
C MET A 162 18.38 -27.43 0.72
N ALA A 163 19.10 -27.46 -0.39
CA ALA A 163 19.02 -26.44 -1.43
C ALA A 163 17.57 -26.25 -1.91
N GLY A 164 17.25 -25.09 -2.42
CA GLY A 164 15.92 -24.78 -2.95
C GLY A 164 15.69 -23.27 -3.10
N HIS A 165 14.47 -22.92 -3.42
CA HIS A 165 14.06 -21.52 -3.57
C HIS A 165 14.26 -20.74 -2.27
N LEU A 166 14.82 -19.54 -2.38
CA LEU A 166 15.06 -18.62 -1.26
C LEU A 166 14.48 -17.24 -1.59
N GLY A 167 13.79 -16.67 -0.63
CA GLY A 167 13.11 -15.39 -0.80
C GLY A 167 11.73 -15.54 -1.48
N THR A 168 11.11 -14.41 -1.79
CA THR A 168 9.71 -14.32 -2.26
C THR A 168 8.72 -14.92 -1.24
N GLU A 169 9.13 -14.99 0.00
CA GLU A 169 8.34 -15.50 1.12
C GLU A 169 7.70 -14.34 1.88
N ARG A 170 6.50 -14.56 2.40
CA ARG A 170 5.83 -13.61 3.29
C ARG A 170 6.47 -13.67 4.67
N VAL A 171 7.06 -12.57 5.08
CA VAL A 171 7.74 -12.43 6.39
C VAL A 171 7.16 -11.23 7.13
N THR A 172 6.97 -11.40 8.43
CA THR A 172 6.55 -10.32 9.33
C THR A 172 7.71 -9.94 10.25
N THR A 173 8.09 -8.68 10.20
CA THR A 173 8.99 -8.08 11.20
C THR A 173 8.12 -7.47 12.29
N GLN A 174 8.25 -7.99 13.50
CA GLN A 174 7.44 -7.58 14.65
C GLN A 174 8.12 -6.46 15.45
N ASN A 175 7.30 -5.69 16.18
CA ASN A 175 7.72 -4.69 17.15
C ASN A 175 8.64 -3.60 16.58
N LEU A 176 8.39 -3.13 15.37
CA LEU A 176 9.06 -1.96 14.83
C LEU A 176 8.46 -0.69 15.44
N ARG A 177 9.29 0.22 15.94
CA ARG A 177 8.83 1.48 16.52
C ARG A 177 8.58 2.50 15.40
N VAL A 178 7.46 3.18 15.44
CA VAL A 178 7.19 4.35 14.59
C VAL A 178 7.99 5.53 15.12
N VAL A 179 8.86 6.08 14.30
CA VAL A 179 9.72 7.21 14.67
C VAL A 179 9.01 8.54 14.41
N ARG A 180 8.43 8.68 13.22
CA ARG A 180 7.74 9.89 12.79
C ARG A 180 6.65 9.55 11.79
N THR A 181 5.58 10.33 11.79
CA THR A 181 4.52 10.35 10.77
C THR A 181 4.48 11.71 10.10
N ASP A 182 4.16 11.74 8.81
CA ASP A 182 3.97 12.95 8.01
C ASP A 182 2.64 12.78 7.26
N PRO A 183 1.55 13.35 7.79
CA PRO A 183 0.21 13.20 7.23
C PRO A 183 0.08 13.88 5.86
N ASP A 184 0.73 15.02 5.64
CA ASP A 184 0.63 15.80 4.40
C ASP A 184 1.17 15.03 3.21
N ARG A 185 2.28 14.34 3.41
CA ARG A 185 2.92 13.49 2.40
C ARG A 185 2.46 12.05 2.45
N GLY A 186 1.69 11.67 3.47
CA GLY A 186 1.27 10.30 3.71
C GLY A 186 2.44 9.36 4.02
N LEU A 187 3.40 9.80 4.81
CA LEU A 187 4.60 9.01 5.14
C LEU A 187 4.57 8.51 6.59
N VAL A 188 4.97 7.27 6.76
CA VAL A 188 5.22 6.64 8.07
C VAL A 188 6.66 6.15 8.09
N MET A 189 7.43 6.61 9.05
CA MET A 189 8.83 6.23 9.25
C MET A 189 8.94 5.25 10.41
N VAL A 190 9.39 4.03 10.11
CA VAL A 190 9.57 2.98 11.11
C VAL A 190 11.05 2.70 11.34
N LEU A 191 11.42 2.46 12.59
CA LEU A 191 12.79 2.12 13.00
C LEU A 191 13.20 0.77 12.41
N GLY A 192 14.34 0.73 11.73
CA GLY A 192 14.96 -0.51 11.27
C GLY A 192 14.48 -0.98 9.89
N ALA A 193 14.73 -2.26 9.64
CA ALA A 193 14.50 -2.88 8.32
C ALA A 193 13.07 -3.42 8.17
N VAL A 194 12.52 -3.23 6.98
CA VAL A 194 11.21 -3.76 6.57
C VAL A 194 11.42 -4.74 5.42
N PRO A 195 10.73 -5.89 5.40
CA PRO A 195 10.88 -6.89 4.35
C PRO A 195 10.43 -6.36 2.98
N GLY A 196 11.08 -6.82 1.92
CA GLY A 196 10.74 -6.51 0.54
C GLY A 196 11.65 -5.48 -0.13
N ALA A 197 11.53 -5.37 -1.43
CA ALA A 197 12.26 -4.44 -2.27
C ALA A 197 11.68 -3.01 -2.18
N LYS A 198 12.44 -2.00 -2.65
CA LYS A 198 11.91 -0.66 -2.90
C LYS A 198 10.72 -0.74 -3.86
N GLY A 199 9.68 0.04 -3.63
CA GLY A 199 8.44 0.00 -4.41
C GLY A 199 7.52 -1.18 -4.07
N GLY A 200 7.93 -2.11 -3.22
CA GLY A 200 7.10 -3.24 -2.76
C GLY A 200 5.98 -2.78 -1.82
N TRP A 201 4.88 -3.52 -1.84
CA TRP A 201 3.75 -3.31 -0.93
C TRP A 201 3.94 -4.11 0.34
N VAL A 202 3.67 -3.47 1.46
CA VAL A 202 3.72 -4.05 2.80
C VAL A 202 2.42 -3.75 3.54
N THR A 203 2.03 -4.65 4.42
CA THR A 203 0.92 -4.42 5.35
C THR A 203 1.49 -4.04 6.70
N VAL A 204 0.95 -3.00 7.30
CA VAL A 204 1.35 -2.49 8.61
C VAL A 204 0.15 -2.61 9.53
N ARG A 205 0.33 -3.18 10.69
CA ARG A 205 -0.69 -3.30 11.73
C ARG A 205 -0.08 -3.02 13.10
N ASP A 206 -0.93 -2.79 14.09
CA ASP A 206 -0.48 -2.68 15.48
C ASP A 206 0.28 -3.92 15.92
N ALA A 207 1.31 -3.74 16.74
CA ALA A 207 2.07 -4.86 17.27
C ALA A 207 1.20 -5.74 18.16
N VAL A 208 1.18 -7.04 17.88
CA VAL A 208 0.38 -8.01 18.67
C VAL A 208 0.95 -8.20 20.06
N LYS A 209 2.29 -8.08 20.22
CA LYS A 209 3.02 -8.37 21.47
C LYS A 209 3.25 -7.13 22.35
N ARG A 210 2.76 -5.98 21.94
CA ARG A 210 2.92 -4.71 22.69
C ARG A 210 1.57 -4.05 22.87
N THR A 211 1.40 -3.42 24.01
CA THR A 211 0.21 -2.58 24.27
C THR A 211 0.23 -1.34 23.42
N LEU A 212 -0.94 -0.87 23.03
CA LEU A 212 -1.11 0.40 22.34
C LEU A 212 -0.82 1.54 23.31
N PRO A 213 -0.10 2.59 22.89
CA PRO A 213 0.06 3.80 23.69
C PRO A 213 -1.28 4.53 23.83
N GLU A 214 -1.37 5.40 24.82
CA GLU A 214 -2.50 6.31 24.99
C GLU A 214 -2.57 7.32 23.83
N GLY A 215 -3.77 7.75 23.46
CA GLY A 215 -3.97 8.75 22.39
C GLY A 215 -3.98 8.19 20.96
N VAL A 216 -3.96 6.88 20.79
CA VAL A 216 -4.09 6.27 19.45
C VAL A 216 -5.53 6.40 18.95
N PRO A 217 -5.78 6.91 17.72
CA PRO A 217 -7.11 7.10 17.18
C PRO A 217 -7.85 5.76 17.05
N PHE A 218 -9.09 5.70 17.58
CA PHE A 218 -9.97 4.55 17.46
C PHE A 218 -11.30 4.97 16.81
N PRO A 219 -11.81 4.25 15.84
CA PRO A 219 -11.36 2.99 15.19
C PRO A 219 -10.15 3.16 14.28
N GLY A 220 -9.74 4.37 13.98
CA GLY A 220 -8.59 4.73 13.16
C GLY A 220 -8.67 6.18 12.70
N ALA A 221 -7.56 6.77 12.24
CA ALA A 221 -7.58 8.06 11.57
C ALA A 221 -8.00 7.88 10.11
N PHE A 222 -9.16 8.41 9.74
CA PHE A 222 -9.68 8.30 8.39
C PHE A 222 -10.38 9.59 7.95
N ARG A 223 -10.40 9.81 6.63
CA ARG A 223 -11.16 10.87 5.98
C ARG A 223 -12.44 10.25 5.41
N ALA A 224 -13.58 10.87 5.69
CA ALA A 224 -14.88 10.42 5.17
C ALA A 224 -14.92 10.50 3.63
N PRO A 225 -15.69 9.63 2.95
CA PRO A 225 -15.72 9.57 1.49
C PRO A 225 -16.22 10.84 0.79
N ASN A 226 -16.95 11.71 1.48
CA ASN A 226 -17.51 12.96 0.94
C ASN A 226 -16.69 14.23 1.29
N ALA A 227 -15.53 14.13 1.91
CA ALA A 227 -14.72 15.30 2.25
C ALA A 227 -13.85 15.84 1.09
N GLN A 228 -14.10 15.40 -0.14
CA GLN A 228 -13.42 15.91 -1.34
C GLN A 228 -14.38 16.69 -2.22
N ALA A 229 -14.84 17.84 -1.79
CA ALA A 229 -15.26 19.00 -2.61
C ALA A 229 -15.86 20.09 -1.72
N GLU A 230 -15.05 20.71 -0.88
CA GLU A 230 -15.27 22.13 -0.62
C GLU A 230 -14.19 22.88 -1.39
N PRO A 231 -14.55 23.59 -2.47
CA PRO A 231 -13.63 24.54 -3.05
C PRO A 231 -13.48 25.68 -2.05
N ALA A 232 -12.25 25.89 -1.62
CA ALA A 232 -11.88 27.07 -0.86
C ALA A 232 -12.34 28.32 -1.61
N GLY A 233 -13.16 29.16 -0.95
CA GLY A 233 -13.43 30.51 -1.35
C GLY A 233 -14.78 30.77 -2.02
N GLN A 234 -15.82 30.87 -1.22
CA GLN A 234 -16.89 31.83 -1.47
C GLN A 234 -16.98 32.75 -0.26
N THR A 235 -16.25 33.85 -0.35
CA THR A 235 -16.54 35.07 0.40
C THR A 235 -17.94 35.51 0.00
N GLU A 236 -18.81 35.61 0.99
CA GLU A 236 -20.14 36.19 0.85
C GLU A 236 -20.01 37.67 0.38
N PRO A 237 -20.82 38.11 -0.58
CA PRO A 237 -21.05 39.55 -0.76
C PRO A 237 -22.26 39.97 0.05
N VAL A 238 -21.99 40.76 1.07
CA VAL A 238 -22.98 41.61 1.75
C VAL A 238 -23.39 42.71 0.77
N GLY A 239 -24.68 42.97 0.61
CA GLY A 239 -25.16 44.24 0.07
C GLY A 239 -26.40 44.12 -0.84
N GLN A 240 -27.58 44.15 -0.21
CA GLN A 240 -28.86 44.47 -0.85
C GLN A 240 -28.87 45.93 -1.31
N SER A 241 -29.34 46.23 -2.50
CA SER A 241 -30.20 47.35 -2.78
C SER A 241 -30.99 47.17 -4.06
N ALA A 242 -32.26 47.53 -4.00
CA ALA A 242 -33.42 47.30 -4.84
C ALA A 242 -33.51 48.20 -6.11
N PRO A 243 -34.65 48.33 -6.82
CA PRO A 243 -34.79 47.80 -8.19
C PRO A 243 -35.23 48.87 -9.25
N VAL A 244 -35.16 48.46 -10.54
CA VAL A 244 -35.96 48.84 -11.72
C VAL A 244 -35.82 50.26 -12.32
N PRO A 245 -35.99 50.58 -13.66
CA PRO A 245 -37.02 50.05 -14.54
C PRO A 245 -36.60 49.68 -16.01
N GLN A 246 -37.57 49.09 -16.64
CA GLN A 246 -37.70 48.68 -18.05
C GLN A 246 -37.64 49.82 -19.06
N ALA A 247 -37.13 49.54 -20.28
CA ALA A 247 -37.63 50.11 -21.54
C ALA A 247 -37.24 49.17 -22.70
N GLU A 248 -38.23 48.68 -23.41
CA GLU A 248 -38.28 48.10 -24.75
C GLU A 248 -38.29 49.23 -25.83
N PRO A 249 -38.47 48.91 -27.15
CA PRO A 249 -37.61 48.20 -28.11
C PRO A 249 -37.46 49.09 -29.43
N ALA A 250 -36.59 48.66 -30.35
CA ALA A 250 -36.80 48.91 -31.83
C ALA A 250 -35.60 48.30 -32.58
N ALA A 251 -35.84 47.36 -33.42
CA ALA A 251 -36.22 47.30 -34.81
C ALA A 251 -35.05 47.22 -35.81
N GLN A 252 -35.02 46.03 -36.49
CA GLN A 252 -34.75 45.81 -37.92
C GLN A 252 -33.48 46.32 -38.61
N ALA A 253 -32.69 45.38 -39.16
CA ALA A 253 -32.56 45.21 -40.65
C ALA A 253 -31.48 44.18 -41.00
N ALA A 254 -31.83 43.25 -41.82
CA ALA A 254 -30.98 42.41 -42.67
C ALA A 254 -30.77 43.13 -44.02
N PRO A 255 -30.19 42.53 -45.09
CA PRO A 255 -29.14 41.47 -45.26
C PRO A 255 -28.10 41.91 -46.35
N ALA A 256 -27.33 40.96 -46.85
CA ALA A 256 -26.56 40.86 -48.10
C ALA A 256 -25.07 40.68 -47.90
N GLU A 257 -24.31 39.88 -48.52
CA GLU A 257 -24.30 39.00 -49.69
C GLU A 257 -22.89 38.36 -49.72
N THR A 258 -22.83 37.14 -50.20
CA THR A 258 -21.61 36.43 -50.64
C THR A 258 -21.02 37.09 -51.91
N PRO A 259 -19.76 36.87 -52.35
CA PRO A 259 -19.51 35.71 -53.22
C PRO A 259 -18.10 35.04 -53.06
N GLU A 260 -18.12 33.79 -53.34
CA GLU A 260 -17.33 32.87 -54.16
C GLU A 260 -15.98 33.27 -54.77
N THR A 261 -15.26 32.21 -54.96
CA THR A 261 -14.19 31.83 -55.93
C THR A 261 -12.80 31.82 -55.32
N GLY A 262 -11.97 30.84 -55.50
CA GLY A 262 -11.92 29.69 -56.37
C GLY A 262 -10.54 29.04 -56.30
N SER A 263 -10.54 27.78 -56.65
CA SER A 263 -9.45 27.01 -57.28
C SER A 263 -8.25 26.51 -56.46
N ALA A 264 -8.19 25.21 -56.39
CA ALA A 264 -6.99 24.37 -56.40
C ALA A 264 -6.18 24.58 -57.72
N PRO A 265 -5.01 24.01 -58.00
CA PRO A 265 -4.62 22.61 -57.73
C PRO A 265 -3.12 22.33 -57.45
N GLU A 266 -2.83 21.01 -57.22
CA GLU A 266 -1.63 20.24 -57.68
C GLU A 266 -0.25 20.67 -57.12
N GLU A 267 0.71 19.87 -56.92
CA GLU A 267 1.08 18.45 -57.08
C GLU A 267 2.53 18.31 -56.61
N ASN A 268 2.91 17.11 -56.20
CA ASN A 268 4.26 16.53 -56.22
C ASN A 268 5.37 17.01 -55.24
N ALA A 269 5.80 16.19 -54.38
CA ALA A 269 6.89 15.20 -54.50
C ALA A 269 6.96 14.31 -53.20
#